data_85dcca62d2f4681648a7096618f8633e
#
_entry.id   85dcca62d2f4681648a7096618f8633e
#
_cell.length_a   1.000
_cell.length_b   1.000
_cell.length_c   1.000
_cell.angle_alpha   90.00
_cell.angle_beta   90.00
_cell.angle_gamma   90.00
#
_symmetry.space_group_name_H-M   'P 1'
#
loop_
_entity.id
_entity.type
_entity.pdbx_description
1 polymer ?
#
loop_
_entity_poly.entity_id
_entity_poly.type
_entity_poly.pdbx_seq_one_letter_code
_entity_poly.pdbx_strand_id
1 'polypeptide(L)'
;DWSQTWTYFDGEWREGNLPLWGVRTHSIWLGSSVFDGARAFEGVAPDLDLHCARVNASAKTMFLKPTVTVEQWIGLVREGMARFPENTTLYIRPMYCAERPGPQALPPDPESTRWCLTLYDAPMRKPEGFSITLSPFKRPTLDTAPVDAKAGCLYPNNARAMFEAKARGFDNCIVCDFLGNVAELANSNVFMAKDGVVITPIPNGTFLNGITRQRVIKLLRADGIAVVESTLRYRDFENADEIFATGNASKVLPVTRIDERSLQPGPLYRRARELYWAYAHG
;
A
#
# COMPACT_ATOMS: atom_id res chain seq x y z
N ASP A 1 -14.25 -12.71 -14.34
CA ASP A 1 -13.70 -11.82 -15.37
C ASP A 1 -12.96 -10.68 -14.70
N TRP A 2 -11.93 -10.11 -15.36
CA TRP A 2 -11.23 -8.92 -14.89
C TRP A 2 -12.08 -7.68 -15.19
N SER A 3 -11.97 -6.65 -14.33
CA SER A 3 -12.52 -5.32 -14.64
C SER A 3 -11.83 -4.73 -15.86
N GLN A 4 -12.39 -3.68 -16.45
CA GLN A 4 -11.76 -2.98 -17.57
C GLN A 4 -10.32 -2.65 -17.20
N THR A 5 -9.38 -3.08 -18.04
CA THR A 5 -7.93 -3.03 -17.77
C THR A 5 -7.20 -2.57 -19.04
N TRP A 6 -6.22 -1.70 -18.86
CA TRP A 6 -5.25 -1.33 -19.88
C TRP A 6 -3.85 -1.56 -19.35
N THR A 7 -3.01 -2.22 -20.15
CA THR A 7 -1.62 -2.53 -19.81
C THR A 7 -0.68 -1.94 -20.85
N TYR A 8 0.30 -1.15 -20.39
CA TYR A 8 1.42 -0.69 -21.20
C TYR A 8 2.59 -1.63 -21.03
N PHE A 9 3.07 -2.16 -22.15
CA PHE A 9 4.21 -3.05 -22.19
C PHE A 9 4.89 -3.00 -23.56
N ASP A 10 6.22 -2.98 -23.58
CA ASP A 10 7.03 -2.93 -24.80
C ASP A 10 6.64 -1.82 -25.79
N GLY A 11 6.37 -0.63 -25.26
CA GLY A 11 6.14 0.56 -26.09
C GLY A 11 4.69 0.78 -26.52
N GLU A 12 3.75 -0.07 -26.13
CA GLU A 12 2.35 0.05 -26.55
C GLU A 12 1.35 -0.25 -25.44
N TRP A 13 0.18 0.37 -25.57
CA TRP A 13 -0.99 0.09 -24.76
C TRP A 13 -1.82 -1.04 -25.37
N ARG A 14 -2.17 -2.04 -24.58
CA ARG A 14 -3.07 -3.12 -24.94
C ARG A 14 -4.17 -3.28 -23.89
N GLU A 15 -5.37 -3.60 -24.34
CA GLU A 15 -6.50 -3.86 -23.45
C GLU A 15 -6.35 -5.23 -22.79
N GLY A 16 -6.68 -5.30 -21.50
CA GLY A 16 -6.78 -6.52 -20.72
C GLY A 16 -5.58 -6.81 -19.80
N ASN A 17 -5.74 -7.89 -19.06
CA ASN A 17 -4.70 -8.48 -18.22
C ASN A 17 -3.82 -9.40 -19.06
N LEU A 18 -2.69 -8.89 -19.53
CA LEU A 18 -1.84 -9.57 -20.50
C LEU A 18 -0.97 -10.67 -19.86
N PRO A 19 -0.77 -11.81 -20.53
CA PRO A 19 0.15 -12.87 -20.08
C PRO A 19 1.61 -12.50 -20.43
N LEU A 20 2.23 -11.61 -19.68
CA LEU A 20 3.54 -11.03 -20.00
C LEU A 20 4.74 -11.94 -19.66
N TRP A 21 4.60 -12.87 -18.72
CA TRP A 21 5.73 -13.58 -18.15
C TRP A 21 5.60 -15.10 -18.28
N GLY A 22 6.71 -15.74 -18.67
CA GLY A 22 6.80 -17.19 -18.77
C GLY A 22 7.21 -17.85 -17.45
N VAL A 23 7.04 -19.17 -17.37
CA VAL A 23 7.32 -19.97 -16.15
C VAL A 23 8.80 -19.96 -15.72
N ARG A 24 9.72 -19.64 -16.63
CA ARG A 24 11.16 -19.51 -16.34
C ARG A 24 11.57 -18.08 -15.93
N THR A 25 10.65 -17.12 -15.96
CA THR A 25 10.92 -15.75 -15.55
C THR A 25 11.28 -15.72 -14.07
N HIS A 26 12.43 -15.13 -13.74
CA HIS A 26 12.99 -15.11 -12.39
C HIS A 26 11.99 -14.60 -11.33
N SER A 27 11.24 -13.57 -11.66
CA SER A 27 10.22 -13.02 -10.75
C SER A 27 9.05 -13.97 -10.49
N ILE A 28 8.76 -14.93 -11.37
CA ILE A 28 7.66 -15.89 -11.21
C ILE A 28 8.01 -16.96 -10.16
N TRP A 29 9.25 -17.45 -10.14
CA TRP A 29 9.62 -18.54 -9.25
C TRP A 29 10.48 -18.12 -8.05
N LEU A 30 11.16 -16.95 -8.11
CA LEU A 30 12.00 -16.43 -7.01
C LEU A 30 11.53 -15.05 -6.48
N GLY A 31 10.41 -14.54 -6.95
CA GLY A 31 9.77 -13.37 -6.33
C GLY A 31 10.48 -12.03 -6.52
N SER A 32 11.36 -11.88 -7.53
CA SER A 32 12.08 -10.64 -7.81
C SER A 32 11.21 -9.60 -8.52
N SER A 33 10.12 -9.20 -7.91
CA SER A 33 9.24 -8.16 -8.44
C SER A 33 8.94 -7.10 -7.39
N VAL A 34 8.80 -5.87 -7.87
CA VAL A 34 8.30 -4.74 -7.09
C VAL A 34 7.16 -4.08 -7.82
N PHE A 35 6.30 -3.43 -7.06
CA PHE A 35 5.21 -2.64 -7.63
C PHE A 35 4.92 -1.43 -6.74
N ASP A 36 4.18 -0.49 -7.29
CA ASP A 36 3.52 0.51 -6.46
C ASP A 36 2.03 0.54 -6.80
N GLY A 37 1.26 1.19 -5.98
CA GLY A 37 -0.15 1.40 -6.21
C GLY A 37 -0.48 2.86 -5.98
N ALA A 38 -0.95 3.55 -7.02
CA ALA A 38 -1.60 4.83 -6.93
C ALA A 38 -3.09 4.68 -7.24
N ARG A 39 -3.86 5.72 -6.98
CA ARG A 39 -5.28 5.80 -7.30
C ARG A 39 -5.59 7.05 -8.08
N ALA A 40 -6.43 6.90 -9.11
CA ALA A 40 -7.19 8.01 -9.65
C ALA A 40 -8.65 7.85 -9.22
N PHE A 41 -9.26 8.94 -8.75
CA PHE A 41 -10.66 9.00 -8.34
C PHE A 41 -11.15 10.44 -8.45
N GLU A 42 -12.41 10.62 -8.82
CA GLU A 42 -13.02 11.96 -8.94
C GLU A 42 -12.17 12.94 -9.78
N GLY A 43 -11.49 12.44 -10.82
CA GLY A 43 -10.65 13.22 -11.73
C GLY A 43 -9.24 13.55 -11.22
N VAL A 44 -8.85 13.14 -10.02
CA VAL A 44 -7.54 13.43 -9.43
C VAL A 44 -6.71 12.17 -9.17
N ALA A 45 -5.39 12.31 -9.16
CA ALA A 45 -4.45 11.23 -8.82
C ALA A 45 -3.42 11.76 -7.79
N PRO A 46 -3.80 11.86 -6.50
CA PRO A 46 -2.96 12.47 -5.49
C PRO A 46 -1.69 11.67 -5.24
N ASP A 47 -0.57 12.38 -4.99
CA ASP A 47 0.75 11.83 -4.69
C ASP A 47 1.29 10.86 -5.78
N LEU A 48 0.85 11.00 -7.03
CA LEU A 48 1.28 10.11 -8.12
C LEU A 48 2.80 10.13 -8.31
N ASP A 49 3.44 11.28 -8.21
CA ASP A 49 4.89 11.46 -8.27
C ASP A 49 5.63 10.66 -7.18
N LEU A 50 5.12 10.67 -5.95
CA LEU A 50 5.68 9.92 -4.84
C LEU A 50 5.55 8.40 -5.04
N HIS A 51 4.43 7.93 -5.59
CA HIS A 51 4.23 6.53 -5.94
C HIS A 51 5.19 6.09 -7.05
N CYS A 52 5.37 6.91 -8.09
CA CYS A 52 6.32 6.66 -9.18
C CYS A 52 7.79 6.66 -8.69
N ALA A 53 8.13 7.59 -7.80
CA ALA A 53 9.46 7.61 -7.18
C ALA A 53 9.70 6.37 -6.32
N ARG A 54 8.69 5.91 -5.57
CA ARG A 54 8.84 4.76 -4.67
C ARG A 54 8.97 3.42 -5.43
N VAL A 55 8.29 3.21 -6.56
CA VAL A 55 8.52 1.99 -7.36
C VAL A 55 9.96 1.93 -7.86
N ASN A 56 10.55 3.06 -8.24
CA ASN A 56 11.96 3.13 -8.64
C ASN A 56 12.91 2.85 -7.46
N ALA A 57 12.61 3.38 -6.27
CA ALA A 57 13.37 3.08 -5.06
C ALA A 57 13.27 1.60 -4.67
N SER A 58 12.07 1.03 -4.69
CA SER A 58 11.84 -0.40 -4.41
C SER A 58 12.58 -1.31 -5.40
N ALA A 59 12.65 -0.92 -6.68
CA ALA A 59 13.42 -1.66 -7.67
C ALA A 59 14.90 -1.74 -7.28
N LYS A 60 15.51 -0.62 -6.88
CA LYS A 60 16.91 -0.58 -6.43
C LYS A 60 17.16 -1.46 -5.21
N THR A 61 16.28 -1.43 -4.22
CA THR A 61 16.36 -2.28 -3.02
C THR A 61 16.32 -3.76 -3.39
N MET A 62 15.57 -4.13 -4.43
CA MET A 62 15.46 -5.50 -4.92
C MET A 62 16.49 -5.86 -6.01
N PHE A 63 17.57 -5.09 -6.13
CA PHE A 63 18.65 -5.28 -7.12
C PHE A 63 18.18 -5.26 -8.58
N LEU A 64 17.05 -4.59 -8.85
CA LEU A 64 16.55 -4.34 -10.18
C LEU A 64 17.05 -2.98 -10.68
N LYS A 65 17.12 -2.80 -12.00
CA LYS A 65 17.54 -1.57 -12.66
C LYS A 65 16.33 -0.76 -13.10
N PRO A 66 15.89 0.27 -12.37
CA PRO A 66 14.78 1.11 -12.81
C PRO A 66 15.22 1.95 -14.00
N THR A 67 14.52 1.78 -15.12
CA THR A 67 14.84 2.43 -16.40
C THR A 67 13.86 3.52 -16.78
N VAL A 68 12.75 3.67 -16.03
CA VAL A 68 11.70 4.66 -16.29
C VAL A 68 11.82 5.80 -15.28
N THR A 69 11.88 7.04 -15.75
CA THR A 69 11.89 8.20 -14.85
C THR A 69 10.51 8.45 -14.25
N VAL A 70 10.47 9.27 -13.19
CA VAL A 70 9.20 9.66 -12.56
C VAL A 70 8.30 10.38 -13.55
N GLU A 71 8.86 11.27 -14.36
CA GLU A 71 8.14 12.03 -15.38
C GLU A 71 7.57 11.13 -16.48
N GLN A 72 8.34 10.12 -16.90
CA GLN A 72 7.88 9.12 -17.86
C GLN A 72 6.71 8.30 -17.29
N TRP A 73 6.82 7.84 -16.04
CA TRP A 73 5.71 7.16 -15.37
C TRP A 73 4.45 8.03 -15.34
N ILE A 74 4.57 9.30 -14.94
CA ILE A 74 3.44 10.24 -14.88
C ILE A 74 2.81 10.43 -16.27
N GLY A 75 3.63 10.60 -17.30
CA GLY A 75 3.17 10.71 -18.69
C GLY A 75 2.35 9.50 -19.13
N LEU A 76 2.89 8.30 -18.91
CA LEU A 76 2.19 7.04 -19.24
C LEU A 76 0.90 6.86 -18.42
N VAL A 77 0.89 7.24 -17.14
CA VAL A 77 -0.33 7.19 -16.33
C VAL A 77 -1.41 8.08 -16.91
N ARG A 78 -1.08 9.31 -17.33
CA ARG A 78 -2.04 10.23 -17.96
C ARG A 78 -2.59 9.67 -19.27
N GLU A 79 -1.74 9.10 -20.11
CA GLU A 79 -2.16 8.40 -21.33
C GLU A 79 -3.08 7.22 -21.04
N GLY A 80 -2.76 6.44 -20.01
CA GLY A 80 -3.57 5.30 -19.58
C GLY A 80 -4.93 5.73 -19.05
N MET A 81 -4.99 6.77 -18.22
CA MET A 81 -6.24 7.33 -17.69
C MET A 81 -7.19 7.78 -18.79
N ALA A 82 -6.67 8.39 -19.86
CA ALA A 82 -7.45 8.84 -21.00
C ALA A 82 -8.14 7.71 -21.81
N ARG A 83 -7.82 6.44 -21.51
CA ARG A 83 -8.44 5.27 -22.14
C ARG A 83 -9.70 4.78 -21.43
N PHE A 84 -10.02 5.36 -20.29
CA PHE A 84 -11.19 5.05 -19.50
C PHE A 84 -12.23 6.16 -19.59
N PRO A 85 -13.50 5.87 -19.32
CA PRO A 85 -14.50 6.91 -19.14
C PRO A 85 -14.06 7.94 -18.09
N GLU A 86 -14.45 9.18 -18.28
CA GLU A 86 -14.14 10.26 -17.35
C GLU A 86 -14.60 9.91 -15.93
N ASN A 87 -13.79 10.25 -14.94
CA ASN A 87 -14.02 9.98 -13.52
C ASN A 87 -14.09 8.50 -13.11
N THR A 88 -13.65 7.56 -13.96
CA THR A 88 -13.51 6.17 -13.54
C THR A 88 -12.52 6.08 -12.38
N THR A 89 -12.88 5.35 -11.34
CA THR A 89 -11.99 5.11 -10.20
C THR A 89 -10.98 4.03 -10.56
N LEU A 90 -9.72 4.42 -10.73
CA LEU A 90 -8.67 3.55 -11.23
C LEU A 90 -7.68 3.14 -10.14
N TYR A 91 -7.23 1.91 -10.20
CA TYR A 91 -5.98 1.47 -9.60
C TYR A 91 -4.86 1.57 -10.63
N ILE A 92 -3.75 2.20 -10.25
CA ILE A 92 -2.60 2.46 -11.10
C ILE A 92 -1.43 1.67 -10.56
N ARG A 93 -0.88 0.73 -11.33
CA ARG A 93 0.17 -0.19 -10.87
C ARG A 93 1.38 -0.20 -11.81
N PRO A 94 2.39 0.63 -11.56
CA PRO A 94 3.71 0.45 -12.15
C PRO A 94 4.42 -0.74 -11.49
N MET A 95 5.12 -1.53 -12.28
CA MET A 95 5.83 -2.73 -11.81
C MET A 95 7.19 -2.86 -12.48
N TYR A 96 8.18 -3.38 -11.72
CA TYR A 96 9.43 -3.91 -12.25
C TYR A 96 9.60 -5.37 -11.84
N CYS A 97 10.27 -6.14 -12.67
CA CYS A 97 10.64 -7.52 -12.38
C CYS A 97 11.93 -7.90 -13.10
N ALA A 98 12.67 -8.88 -12.57
CA ALA A 98 13.75 -9.51 -13.31
C ALA A 98 13.19 -10.61 -14.22
N GLU A 99 13.63 -10.63 -15.47
CA GLU A 99 13.29 -11.68 -16.42
C GLU A 99 14.24 -12.89 -16.26
N ARG A 100 15.55 -12.64 -16.16
CA ARG A 100 16.56 -13.70 -16.08
C ARG A 100 17.24 -13.74 -14.70
N PRO A 101 17.71 -14.92 -14.31
CA PRO A 101 18.62 -15.03 -13.17
C PRO A 101 20.02 -14.49 -13.52
N GLY A 102 20.72 -13.97 -12.52
CA GLY A 102 22.14 -13.68 -12.55
C GLY A 102 22.99 -14.93 -12.25
N PRO A 103 24.28 -14.74 -11.90
CA PRO A 103 25.17 -15.83 -11.56
C PRO A 103 24.60 -16.72 -10.44
N GLN A 104 24.79 -18.04 -10.55
CA GLN A 104 24.29 -19.04 -9.59
C GLN A 104 22.75 -19.13 -9.48
N ALA A 105 22.02 -18.49 -10.39
CA ALA A 105 20.56 -18.56 -10.56
C ALA A 105 19.73 -18.04 -9.37
N LEU A 106 20.31 -17.59 -8.26
CA LEU A 106 19.59 -17.06 -7.10
C LEU A 106 19.42 -15.53 -7.14
N PRO A 107 20.45 -14.70 -7.37
CA PRO A 107 20.24 -13.27 -7.54
C PRO A 107 19.60 -12.98 -8.89
N PRO A 108 18.77 -11.92 -9.02
CA PRO A 108 18.30 -11.48 -10.32
C PRO A 108 19.44 -10.92 -11.18
N ASP A 109 19.31 -10.98 -12.50
CA ASP A 109 20.14 -10.21 -13.43
C ASP A 109 19.56 -8.81 -13.55
N PRO A 110 20.23 -7.75 -13.05
CA PRO A 110 19.70 -6.38 -13.11
C PRO A 110 19.48 -5.89 -14.55
N GLU A 111 20.32 -6.34 -15.50
CA GLU A 111 20.20 -5.94 -16.90
C GLU A 111 19.01 -6.62 -17.61
N SER A 112 18.40 -7.63 -16.98
CA SER A 112 17.16 -8.25 -17.45
C SER A 112 15.90 -7.61 -16.87
N THR A 113 16.01 -6.47 -16.20
CA THR A 113 14.86 -5.79 -15.62
C THR A 113 13.87 -5.38 -16.70
N ARG A 114 12.63 -5.84 -16.54
CA ARG A 114 11.49 -5.44 -17.36
C ARG A 114 10.49 -4.69 -16.50
N TRP A 115 9.62 -3.94 -17.15
CA TRP A 115 8.58 -3.17 -16.48
C TRP A 115 7.28 -3.17 -17.26
N CYS A 116 6.20 -2.94 -16.56
CA CYS A 116 4.89 -2.68 -17.16
C CYS A 116 4.12 -1.65 -16.31
N LEU A 117 3.11 -1.05 -16.89
CA LEU A 117 2.15 -0.21 -16.21
C LEU A 117 0.75 -0.74 -16.49
N THR A 118 0.00 -1.04 -15.42
CA THR A 118 -1.38 -1.51 -15.57
C THR A 118 -2.32 -0.54 -14.85
N LEU A 119 -3.37 -0.10 -15.55
CA LEU A 119 -4.49 0.64 -14.98
C LEU A 119 -5.76 -0.20 -15.10
N TYR A 120 -6.57 -0.22 -14.07
CA TYR A 120 -7.83 -0.94 -14.12
C TYR A 120 -8.91 -0.31 -13.23
N ASP A 121 -10.16 -0.48 -13.64
CA ASP A 121 -11.30 -0.04 -12.85
C ASP A 121 -11.35 -0.81 -11.52
N ALA A 122 -11.32 -0.06 -10.45
CA ALA A 122 -11.29 -0.60 -9.10
C ALA A 122 -12.00 0.35 -8.13
N PRO A 123 -13.29 0.20 -7.91
CA PRO A 123 -14.06 1.04 -7.01
C PRO A 123 -13.44 1.09 -5.60
N MET A 124 -13.44 2.27 -5.00
CA MET A 124 -12.98 2.45 -3.63
C MET A 124 -14.03 1.93 -2.65
N ARG A 125 -13.56 1.34 -1.54
CA ARG A 125 -14.46 0.94 -0.46
C ARG A 125 -15.16 2.16 0.13
N LYS A 126 -16.45 2.02 0.40
CA LYS A 126 -17.20 3.02 1.15
C LYS A 126 -16.64 3.14 2.58
N PRO A 127 -16.73 4.33 3.19
CA PRO A 127 -16.19 4.59 4.53
C PRO A 127 -17.09 4.05 5.68
N GLU A 128 -17.66 2.88 5.49
CA GLU A 128 -18.57 2.21 6.46
C GLU A 128 -17.81 1.56 7.61
N GLY A 129 -16.50 1.37 7.44
CA GLY A 129 -15.64 0.76 8.43
C GLY A 129 -15.41 -0.73 8.24
N PHE A 130 -14.57 -1.28 9.10
CA PHE A 130 -14.20 -2.70 9.09
C PHE A 130 -13.72 -3.16 10.46
N SER A 131 -13.70 -4.48 10.66
CA SER A 131 -13.27 -5.11 11.91
C SER A 131 -11.82 -5.56 11.87
N ILE A 132 -11.14 -5.47 13.02
CA ILE A 132 -9.75 -5.93 13.18
C ILE A 132 -9.57 -6.79 14.42
N THR A 133 -8.50 -7.57 14.41
CA THR A 133 -8.03 -8.39 15.53
C THR A 133 -6.49 -8.46 15.51
N LEU A 134 -5.89 -9.09 16.51
CA LEU A 134 -4.44 -9.32 16.54
C LEU A 134 -4.07 -10.54 15.70
N SER A 135 -3.08 -10.39 14.82
CA SER A 135 -2.49 -11.50 14.08
C SER A 135 -1.50 -12.31 14.94
N PRO A 136 -1.49 -13.64 14.87
CA PRO A 136 -0.41 -14.44 15.45
C PRO A 136 0.91 -14.34 14.67
N PHE A 137 0.87 -13.92 13.40
CA PHE A 137 2.05 -13.75 12.56
C PHE A 137 2.68 -12.38 12.77
N LYS A 138 3.98 -12.28 12.46
CA LYS A 138 4.79 -11.09 12.71
C LYS A 138 5.34 -10.49 11.42
N ARG A 139 5.66 -9.19 11.45
CA ARG A 139 6.40 -8.53 10.38
C ARG A 139 7.87 -8.91 10.46
N PRO A 140 8.54 -9.13 9.33
CA PRO A 140 9.99 -9.28 9.28
C PRO A 140 10.69 -7.94 9.57
N THR A 141 11.97 -8.01 9.86
CA THR A 141 12.88 -6.86 10.01
C THR A 141 13.72 -6.65 8.75
N LEU A 142 14.41 -5.51 8.62
CA LEU A 142 15.25 -5.20 7.45
C LEU A 142 16.39 -6.20 7.23
N ASP A 143 16.88 -6.83 8.29
CA ASP A 143 17.93 -7.86 8.22
C ASP A 143 17.40 -9.26 7.86
N THR A 144 16.08 -9.43 7.81
CA THR A 144 15.43 -10.71 7.44
C THR A 144 14.66 -10.64 6.12
N ALA A 145 14.22 -9.45 5.68
CA ALA A 145 13.50 -9.26 4.43
C ALA A 145 13.53 -7.79 3.98
N PRO A 146 13.39 -7.49 2.69
CA PRO A 146 13.45 -6.12 2.14
C PRO A 146 12.18 -5.31 2.42
N VAL A 147 11.86 -5.06 3.71
CA VAL A 147 10.61 -4.41 4.15
C VAL A 147 10.54 -2.92 3.83
N ASP A 148 11.64 -2.30 3.41
CA ASP A 148 11.72 -0.94 2.88
C ASP A 148 11.35 -0.84 1.39
N ALA A 149 11.18 -1.99 0.72
CA ALA A 149 10.67 -2.09 -0.65
C ALA A 149 9.22 -2.55 -0.67
N LYS A 150 8.46 -2.06 -1.66
CA LYS A 150 7.15 -2.61 -1.97
C LYS A 150 7.32 -3.83 -2.89
N ALA A 151 7.84 -4.92 -2.30
CA ALA A 151 8.21 -6.14 -2.99
C ALA A 151 7.12 -7.21 -2.90
N GLY A 152 6.86 -7.91 -4.01
CA GLY A 152 5.84 -8.95 -4.09
C GLY A 152 6.08 -10.10 -3.11
N CYS A 153 7.33 -10.46 -2.85
CA CYS A 153 7.72 -11.55 -1.95
C CYS A 153 7.30 -11.34 -0.48
N LEU A 154 6.96 -10.13 -0.07
CA LEU A 154 6.49 -9.83 1.30
C LEU A 154 4.99 -10.13 1.50
N TYR A 155 4.21 -10.18 0.44
CA TYR A 155 2.76 -10.29 0.51
C TYR A 155 2.22 -11.66 0.93
N PRO A 156 2.87 -12.80 0.66
CA PRO A 156 2.41 -14.09 1.19
C PRO A 156 2.28 -14.11 2.71
N ASN A 157 3.19 -13.45 3.44
CA ASN A 157 3.09 -13.33 4.90
C ASN A 157 1.88 -12.48 5.33
N ASN A 158 1.63 -11.38 4.64
CA ASN A 158 0.45 -10.53 4.90
C ASN A 158 -0.85 -11.26 4.56
N ALA A 159 -0.86 -12.02 3.46
CA ALA A 159 -2.02 -12.81 3.04
C ALA A 159 -2.41 -13.86 4.09
N ARG A 160 -1.44 -14.62 4.63
CA ARG A 160 -1.74 -15.61 5.68
C ARG A 160 -2.28 -14.97 6.96
N ALA A 161 -1.82 -13.76 7.31
CA ALA A 161 -2.36 -13.02 8.44
C ALA A 161 -3.83 -12.61 8.21
N MET A 162 -4.16 -12.17 7.00
CA MET A 162 -5.54 -11.86 6.64
C MET A 162 -6.44 -13.10 6.58
N PHE A 163 -5.94 -14.22 6.05
CA PHE A 163 -6.72 -15.47 6.02
C PHE A 163 -7.05 -15.97 7.43
N GLU A 164 -6.08 -15.89 8.34
CA GLU A 164 -6.28 -16.28 9.73
C GLU A 164 -7.32 -15.37 10.42
N ALA A 165 -7.21 -14.05 10.26
CA ALA A 165 -8.19 -13.11 10.81
C ALA A 165 -9.60 -13.33 10.24
N LYS A 166 -9.70 -13.55 8.93
CA LYS A 166 -11.00 -13.88 8.28
C LYS A 166 -11.60 -15.16 8.78
N ALA A 167 -10.80 -16.19 9.04
CA ALA A 167 -11.29 -17.45 9.63
C ALA A 167 -11.89 -17.25 11.01
N ARG A 168 -11.48 -16.20 11.75
CA ARG A 168 -12.06 -15.78 13.03
C ARG A 168 -13.19 -14.74 12.91
N GLY A 169 -13.62 -14.37 11.69
CA GLY A 169 -14.72 -13.43 11.47
C GLY A 169 -14.33 -11.95 11.50
N PHE A 170 -13.06 -11.63 11.20
CA PHE A 170 -12.56 -10.26 11.11
C PHE A 170 -12.14 -9.91 9.67
N ASP A 171 -12.26 -8.64 9.31
CA ASP A 171 -11.92 -8.17 7.96
C ASP A 171 -10.41 -8.00 7.74
N ASN A 172 -9.67 -7.68 8.82
CA ASN A 172 -8.23 -7.41 8.79
C ASN A 172 -7.61 -7.70 10.16
N CYS A 173 -6.30 -7.50 10.29
CA CYS A 173 -5.60 -7.70 11.55
C CYS A 173 -4.46 -6.69 11.75
N ILE A 174 -4.18 -6.37 13.01
CA ILE A 174 -2.93 -5.74 13.42
C ILE A 174 -1.82 -6.79 13.38
N VAL A 175 -0.72 -6.44 12.72
CA VAL A 175 0.49 -7.25 12.65
C VAL A 175 1.56 -6.53 13.45
N CYS A 176 2.15 -7.24 14.42
CA CYS A 176 3.24 -6.72 15.24
C CYS A 176 4.61 -7.10 14.67
N ASP A 177 5.64 -6.41 15.12
CA ASP A 177 7.02 -6.84 14.95
C ASP A 177 7.36 -8.03 15.88
N PHE A 178 8.60 -8.49 15.79
CA PHE A 178 9.10 -9.61 16.61
C PHE A 178 9.01 -9.32 18.12
N LEU A 179 9.19 -8.06 18.52
CA LEU A 179 9.15 -7.65 19.94
C LEU A 179 7.72 -7.40 20.46
N GLY A 180 6.70 -7.55 19.59
CA GLY A 180 5.31 -7.32 19.94
C GLY A 180 4.88 -5.84 19.83
N ASN A 181 5.70 -4.97 19.23
CA ASN A 181 5.27 -3.62 18.90
C ASN A 181 4.34 -3.67 17.69
N VAL A 182 3.28 -2.90 17.71
CA VAL A 182 2.39 -2.78 16.56
C VAL A 182 3.14 -2.15 15.38
N ALA A 183 3.12 -2.80 14.25
CA ALA A 183 3.72 -2.32 13.01
C ALA A 183 2.67 -1.65 12.11
N GLU A 184 1.73 -2.44 11.61
CA GLU A 184 0.69 -1.98 10.69
C GLU A 184 -0.48 -2.98 10.66
N LEU A 185 -1.50 -2.74 9.84
CA LEU A 185 -2.45 -3.78 9.43
C LEU A 185 -1.83 -4.67 8.34
N ALA A 186 -2.49 -5.76 8.00
CA ALA A 186 -1.97 -6.67 6.98
C ALA A 186 -1.71 -6.01 5.61
N ASN A 187 -2.41 -4.94 5.26
CA ASN A 187 -2.32 -4.27 3.95
C ASN A 187 -2.37 -2.74 3.99
N SER A 188 -2.28 -2.12 5.15
CA SER A 188 -2.36 -0.67 5.34
C SER A 188 -1.73 -0.23 6.66
N ASN A 189 -1.35 1.03 6.76
CA ASN A 189 -0.90 1.59 8.04
C ASN A 189 -2.08 1.83 8.97
N VAL A 190 -1.81 1.91 10.27
CA VAL A 190 -2.83 2.07 11.31
C VAL A 190 -2.54 3.29 12.17
N PHE A 191 -3.61 3.97 12.54
CA PHE A 191 -3.64 5.08 13.48
C PHE A 191 -4.63 4.79 14.59
N MET A 192 -4.38 5.33 15.76
CA MET A 192 -5.35 5.43 16.84
C MET A 192 -5.49 6.87 17.31
N ALA A 193 -6.57 7.19 17.98
CA ALA A 193 -6.71 8.44 18.72
C ALA A 193 -7.02 8.13 20.18
N LYS A 194 -6.44 8.91 21.07
CA LYS A 194 -6.68 8.84 22.51
C LYS A 194 -6.59 10.23 23.10
N ASP A 195 -7.60 10.62 23.88
CA ASP A 195 -7.65 11.91 24.60
C ASP A 195 -7.37 13.12 23.67
N GLY A 196 -7.89 13.08 22.43
CA GLY A 196 -7.73 14.16 21.44
C GLY A 196 -6.40 14.17 20.69
N VAL A 197 -5.52 13.20 20.93
CA VAL A 197 -4.22 13.05 20.24
C VAL A 197 -4.28 11.89 19.26
N VAL A 198 -3.83 12.10 18.03
CA VAL A 198 -3.65 11.04 17.04
C VAL A 198 -2.28 10.40 17.23
N ILE A 199 -2.23 9.08 17.29
CA ILE A 199 -0.99 8.33 17.54
C ILE A 199 -0.87 7.22 16.48
N THR A 200 0.33 7.02 15.95
CA THR A 200 0.60 5.97 14.95
C THR A 200 1.96 5.32 15.22
N PRO A 201 2.13 4.04 14.89
CA PRO A 201 3.43 3.39 15.04
C PRO A 201 4.55 4.16 14.36
N ILE A 202 5.64 4.38 15.10
CA ILE A 202 6.86 5.00 14.55
C ILE A 202 7.54 3.99 13.59
N PRO A 203 8.00 4.42 12.40
CA PRO A 203 8.76 3.54 11.51
C PRO A 203 9.99 2.96 12.20
N ASN A 204 10.07 1.65 12.26
CA ASN A 204 11.13 0.91 12.93
C ASN A 204 11.80 -0.17 12.05
N GLY A 205 11.62 -0.07 10.71
CA GLY A 205 12.19 -1.03 9.77
C GLY A 205 11.43 -2.36 9.68
N THR A 206 10.17 -2.41 10.11
CA THR A 206 9.34 -3.62 10.00
C THR A 206 8.11 -3.45 9.10
N PHE A 207 7.84 -2.24 8.68
CA PHE A 207 6.71 -1.91 7.81
C PHE A 207 7.02 -0.75 6.87
N LEU A 208 6.21 -0.62 5.83
CA LEU A 208 6.35 0.44 4.85
C LEU A 208 5.78 1.76 5.40
N ASN A 209 6.62 2.81 5.43
CA ASN A 209 6.15 4.16 5.75
C ASN A 209 5.28 4.70 4.60
N GLY A 210 3.98 4.44 4.67
CA GLY A 210 3.04 4.66 3.58
C GLY A 210 2.94 6.12 3.12
N ILE A 211 2.80 6.35 1.83
CA ILE A 211 2.64 7.71 1.25
C ILE A 211 1.38 8.37 1.81
N THR A 212 0.25 7.66 1.83
CA THR A 212 -0.99 8.16 2.44
C THR A 212 -0.81 8.43 3.94
N ARG A 213 -0.08 7.56 4.67
CA ARG A 213 0.24 7.78 6.08
C ARG A 213 0.99 9.09 6.30
N GLN A 214 2.06 9.32 5.55
CA GLN A 214 2.88 10.53 5.65
C GLN A 214 2.05 11.80 5.32
N ARG A 215 1.21 11.70 4.29
CA ARG A 215 0.31 12.80 3.90
C ARG A 215 -0.67 13.13 5.01
N VAL A 216 -1.34 12.14 5.58
CA VAL A 216 -2.31 12.34 6.66
C VAL A 216 -1.64 12.96 7.91
N ILE A 217 -0.46 12.50 8.29
CA ILE A 217 0.30 13.12 9.40
C ILE A 217 0.56 14.60 9.12
N LYS A 218 1.04 14.92 7.92
CA LYS A 218 1.33 16.31 7.51
C LYS A 218 0.08 17.19 7.54
N LEU A 219 -1.03 16.69 7.02
CA LEU A 219 -2.30 17.43 6.96
C LEU A 219 -2.89 17.67 8.36
N LEU A 220 -2.93 16.67 9.21
CA LEU A 220 -3.40 16.80 10.59
C LEU A 220 -2.57 17.80 11.39
N ARG A 221 -1.24 17.71 11.29
CA ARG A 221 -0.34 18.67 11.95
C ARG A 221 -0.54 20.10 11.46
N ALA A 222 -0.73 20.28 10.16
CA ALA A 222 -1.01 21.60 9.57
C ALA A 222 -2.36 22.18 10.03
N ASP A 223 -3.32 21.32 10.35
CA ASP A 223 -4.64 21.68 10.90
C ASP A 223 -4.61 21.91 12.43
N GLY A 224 -3.43 21.84 13.05
CA GLY A 224 -3.27 22.05 14.52
C GLY A 224 -3.59 20.82 15.37
N ILE A 225 -3.81 19.66 14.77
CA ILE A 225 -4.06 18.41 15.50
C ILE A 225 -2.74 17.77 15.90
N ALA A 226 -2.60 17.44 17.18
CA ALA A 226 -1.42 16.74 17.68
C ALA A 226 -1.32 15.32 17.09
N VAL A 227 -0.20 15.04 16.42
CA VAL A 227 0.11 13.71 15.89
C VAL A 227 1.45 13.24 16.43
N VAL A 228 1.43 12.12 17.14
CA VAL A 228 2.59 11.48 17.75
C VAL A 228 2.91 10.18 17.04
N GLU A 229 4.15 10.01 16.64
CA GLU A 229 4.69 8.73 16.17
C GLU A 229 5.38 8.05 17.36
N SER A 230 4.93 6.86 17.74
CA SER A 230 5.37 6.19 18.98
C SER A 230 5.43 4.68 18.81
N THR A 231 6.18 4.03 19.69
CA THR A 231 6.12 2.58 19.88
C THR A 231 4.82 2.23 20.62
N LEU A 232 3.97 1.42 19.99
CA LEU A 232 2.66 1.05 20.49
C LEU A 232 2.55 -0.46 20.68
N ARG A 233 1.75 -0.87 21.64
CA ARG A 233 1.35 -2.25 21.88
C ARG A 233 -0.10 -2.46 21.47
N TYR A 234 -0.50 -3.71 21.26
CA TYR A 234 -1.87 -4.03 20.88
C TYR A 234 -2.89 -3.48 21.88
N ARG A 235 -2.62 -3.58 23.19
CA ARG A 235 -3.48 -3.05 24.25
C ARG A 235 -3.75 -1.54 24.16
N ASP A 236 -2.85 -0.78 23.50
CA ASP A 236 -3.07 0.66 23.32
C ASP A 236 -4.23 0.88 22.35
N PHE A 237 -4.32 0.04 21.31
CA PHE A 237 -5.44 0.03 20.37
C PHE A 237 -6.74 -0.50 21.00
N GLU A 238 -6.67 -1.51 21.87
CA GLU A 238 -7.85 -1.98 22.61
C GLU A 238 -8.47 -0.86 23.47
N ASN A 239 -7.66 0.10 23.94
CA ASN A 239 -8.09 1.23 24.77
C ASN A 239 -8.24 2.56 24.00
N ALA A 240 -8.05 2.56 22.69
CA ALA A 240 -8.18 3.74 21.85
C ALA A 240 -9.62 4.27 21.79
N ASP A 241 -9.78 5.58 21.64
CA ASP A 241 -11.10 6.20 21.41
C ASP A 241 -11.54 6.02 19.97
N GLU A 242 -10.59 6.12 19.02
CA GLU A 242 -10.80 5.90 17.59
C GLU A 242 -9.64 5.06 17.02
N ILE A 243 -9.93 4.30 15.98
CA ILE A 243 -8.91 3.61 15.17
C ILE A 243 -9.26 3.82 13.70
N PHE A 244 -8.26 4.13 12.89
CA PHE A 244 -8.43 4.22 11.44
C PHE A 244 -7.19 3.76 10.69
N ALA A 245 -7.38 3.39 9.44
CA ALA A 245 -6.33 2.92 8.54
C ALA A 245 -6.03 3.95 7.47
N THR A 246 -4.78 3.96 7.00
CA THR A 246 -4.38 4.71 5.82
C THR A 246 -3.69 3.81 4.81
N GLY A 247 -4.05 3.94 3.55
CA GLY A 247 -3.44 3.17 2.46
C GLY A 247 -3.99 3.57 1.11
N ASN A 248 -3.29 3.17 0.06
CA ASN A 248 -3.69 3.59 -1.29
C ASN A 248 -5.10 3.12 -1.68
N ALA A 249 -5.49 1.92 -1.27
CA ALA A 249 -6.72 1.28 -1.75
C ALA A 249 -8.00 2.10 -1.44
N SER A 250 -8.06 2.74 -0.27
CA SER A 250 -9.24 3.48 0.18
C SER A 250 -8.89 4.78 0.90
N LYS A 251 -7.64 5.18 0.84
CA LYS A 251 -7.05 6.37 1.46
C LYS A 251 -7.18 6.37 2.98
N VAL A 252 -8.29 6.79 3.54
CA VAL A 252 -8.53 6.85 4.98
C VAL A 252 -9.85 6.14 5.30
N LEU A 253 -9.78 5.06 6.08
CA LEU A 253 -10.95 4.25 6.48
C LEU A 253 -11.03 4.09 8.00
N PRO A 254 -12.24 4.12 8.60
CA PRO A 254 -12.40 3.88 10.02
C PRO A 254 -12.35 2.38 10.34
N VAL A 255 -11.85 2.03 11.51
CA VAL A 255 -12.08 0.73 12.13
C VAL A 255 -13.30 0.86 13.05
N THR A 256 -14.26 -0.04 12.90
CA THR A 256 -15.52 -0.01 13.65
C THR A 256 -15.65 -1.15 14.65
N ARG A 257 -14.71 -2.08 14.67
CA ARG A 257 -14.63 -3.15 15.69
C ARG A 257 -13.19 -3.60 15.87
N ILE A 258 -12.76 -3.73 17.12
CA ILE A 258 -11.53 -4.42 17.51
C ILE A 258 -11.89 -5.52 18.49
N ASP A 259 -11.61 -6.79 18.12
CA ASP A 259 -12.07 -7.98 18.82
C ASP A 259 -13.57 -7.88 19.12
N GLU A 260 -13.99 -7.94 20.39
CA GLU A 260 -15.38 -7.83 20.81
C GLU A 260 -15.86 -6.38 21.01
N ARG A 261 -14.94 -5.40 20.92
CA ARG A 261 -15.28 -4.00 21.18
C ARG A 261 -15.70 -3.28 19.91
N SER A 262 -16.93 -2.76 19.90
CA SER A 262 -17.43 -1.86 18.85
C SER A 262 -16.90 -0.44 19.02
N LEU A 263 -16.56 0.19 17.90
CA LEU A 263 -16.11 1.57 17.80
C LEU A 263 -17.03 2.35 16.87
N GLN A 264 -17.21 3.64 17.12
CA GLN A 264 -17.86 4.56 16.18
C GLN A 264 -16.80 5.34 15.43
N PRO A 265 -16.99 5.65 14.14
CA PRO A 265 -16.13 6.57 13.43
C PRO A 265 -16.07 7.92 14.16
N GLY A 266 -14.90 8.27 14.69
CA GLY A 266 -14.77 9.44 15.55
C GLY A 266 -14.42 10.73 14.80
N PRO A 267 -14.34 11.87 15.50
CA PRO A 267 -14.11 13.17 14.90
C PRO A 267 -12.71 13.31 14.28
N LEU A 268 -11.67 12.73 14.87
CA LEU A 268 -10.30 12.81 14.35
C LEU A 268 -10.13 12.01 13.07
N TYR A 269 -10.73 10.82 12.99
CA TYR A 269 -10.82 10.06 11.74
C TYR A 269 -11.53 10.87 10.65
N ARG A 270 -12.71 11.44 10.97
CA ARG A 270 -13.48 12.22 10.00
C ARG A 270 -12.69 13.42 9.49
N ARG A 271 -12.00 14.13 10.40
CA ARG A 271 -11.16 15.26 10.03
C ARG A 271 -9.97 14.83 9.16
N ALA A 272 -9.30 13.73 9.49
CA ALA A 272 -8.21 13.18 8.67
C ALA A 272 -8.68 12.87 7.25
N ARG A 273 -9.85 12.25 7.09
CA ARG A 273 -10.45 11.96 5.79
C ARG A 273 -10.83 13.22 5.02
N GLU A 274 -11.48 14.17 5.67
CA GLU A 274 -11.86 15.47 5.09
C GLU A 274 -10.65 16.23 4.55
N LEU A 275 -9.60 16.36 5.37
CA LEU A 275 -8.35 17.02 4.99
C LEU A 275 -7.66 16.30 3.82
N TYR A 276 -7.68 14.97 3.81
CA TYR A 276 -7.11 14.22 2.69
C TYR A 276 -7.87 14.46 1.39
N TRP A 277 -9.23 14.47 1.43
CA TRP A 277 -10.04 14.76 0.25
C TRP A 277 -9.87 16.21 -0.24
N ALA A 278 -9.83 17.18 0.66
CA ALA A 278 -9.54 18.57 0.32
C ALA A 278 -8.16 18.70 -0.35
N TYR A 279 -7.14 18.06 0.20
CA TYR A 279 -5.80 18.01 -0.40
C TYR A 279 -5.80 17.36 -1.79
N ALA A 280 -6.52 16.27 -1.98
CA ALA A 280 -6.54 15.53 -3.24
C ALA A 280 -7.13 16.34 -4.40
N HIS A 281 -8.02 17.29 -4.11
CA HIS A 281 -8.72 18.11 -5.10
C HIS A 281 -8.15 19.54 -5.26
N GLY A 282 -7.08 19.88 -4.55
CA GLY A 282 -6.36 21.14 -4.72
C GLY A 282 -6.60 22.20 -3.73
#